data_db9e91a51b0d109f5a10b31bd121f2a2
#
_entry.id   db9e91a51b0d109f5a10b31bd121f2a2
#
_cell.length_a   1.000
_cell.length_b   1.000
_cell.length_c   1.000
_cell.angle_alpha   90.00
_cell.angle_beta   90.00
_cell.angle_gamma   90.00
#
_symmetry.space_group_name_H-M   'P 1'
#
loop_
_entity.id
_entity.type
_entity.pdbx_description
1 polymer ?
#
loop_
_entity_poly.entity_id
_entity_poly.type
_entity_poly.pdbx_seq_one_letter_code
_entity_poly.pdbx_strand_id
1 'polypeptide(L)'
;RVNGLEETILYSRDAAGRLAEVITPEGKTQYAYDKSGRLTGIFSPDGTSQRTGYDERGRVNVTTQGRRAIEYHYPDEHTVIRCILPPEDERDRHPGESLLKTTYRYNAAGELAEVILPEDETLTFSRDEAGREVLRHSNRGFACEQGWNAAGQLTSQRAGLFPAEATWGGLLPSLVREYRYDSAGNVSAVTSREDYGRETRREYRLDRNGQVTAVTASGTGLGYGEGDESYGYDSCGYLKAQSAGWHRISEETDQYAGGHRLKQAGNTQYDYDAAGRMVSRTRHRDGYRPETERFRWDSRDQLTGYCSAQGEQWEYRHDASGRRTEKRCDRKKIRFTYLWDGDSIAEIREYRDDKLYSVRHLVFNGFELISQQFSRVRQAHPS
;
A
#
# COMPACT_ATOMS: atom_id res chain seq x y z
N ARG A 1 -7.19 20.76 18.73
CA ARG A 1 -6.81 21.18 17.36
C ARG A 1 -8.04 21.79 16.71
N VAL A 2 -7.86 22.91 16.06
CA VAL A 2 -8.89 23.55 15.19
C VAL A 2 -8.29 23.69 13.82
N ASN A 3 -9.01 23.34 12.76
CA ASN A 3 -8.56 23.51 11.38
C ASN A 3 -9.13 24.81 10.75
N GLY A 4 -8.84 25.06 9.48
CA GLY A 4 -9.28 26.26 8.75
C GLY A 4 -10.81 26.32 8.50
N LEU A 5 -11.54 25.25 8.75
CA LEU A 5 -13.01 25.18 8.71
C LEU A 5 -13.65 25.32 10.10
N GLU A 6 -12.86 25.69 11.12
CA GLU A 6 -13.27 25.77 12.52
C GLU A 6 -13.70 24.41 13.12
N GLU A 7 -13.45 23.30 12.42
CA GLU A 7 -13.68 21.96 12.96
C GLU A 7 -12.71 21.70 14.11
N THR A 8 -13.28 21.31 15.26
CA THR A 8 -12.49 21.12 16.49
C THR A 8 -12.32 19.64 16.79
N ILE A 9 -11.09 19.23 17.07
CA ILE A 9 -10.74 17.91 17.58
C ILE A 9 -10.25 18.07 19.01
N LEU A 10 -10.94 17.44 19.96
CA LEU A 10 -10.58 17.43 21.37
C LEU A 10 -9.96 16.08 21.74
N TYR A 11 -8.90 16.13 22.52
CA TYR A 11 -8.20 14.97 23.05
C TYR A 11 -8.29 14.96 24.56
N SER A 12 -8.76 13.87 25.16
CA SER A 12 -8.67 13.66 26.59
C SER A 12 -7.71 12.53 26.93
N ARG A 13 -7.10 12.64 28.10
CA ARG A 13 -6.13 11.67 28.60
C ARG A 13 -6.59 11.09 29.93
N ASP A 14 -6.22 9.86 30.20
CA ASP A 14 -6.45 9.25 31.52
C ASP A 14 -5.46 9.76 32.57
N ALA A 15 -5.59 9.27 33.80
CA ALA A 15 -4.72 9.64 34.92
C ALA A 15 -3.25 9.26 34.69
N ALA A 16 -2.93 8.33 33.79
CA ALA A 16 -1.59 7.93 33.40
C ALA A 16 -1.06 8.72 32.19
N GLY A 17 -1.81 9.73 31.71
CA GLY A 17 -1.44 10.57 30.58
C GLY A 17 -1.67 9.92 29.20
N ARG A 18 -2.26 8.72 29.14
CA ARG A 18 -2.57 8.01 27.89
C ARG A 18 -3.83 8.59 27.23
N LEU A 19 -3.91 8.50 25.91
CA LEU A 19 -5.08 8.96 25.16
C LEU A 19 -6.31 8.14 25.55
N ALA A 20 -7.31 8.77 26.18
CA ALA A 20 -8.55 8.11 26.60
C ALA A 20 -9.68 8.31 25.58
N GLU A 21 -9.81 9.52 25.05
CA GLU A 21 -10.87 9.85 24.10
C GLU A 21 -10.40 10.85 23.04
N VAL A 22 -10.98 10.74 21.87
CA VAL A 22 -10.89 11.74 20.80
C VAL A 22 -12.32 12.10 20.38
N ILE A 23 -12.67 13.37 20.50
CA ILE A 23 -13.98 13.89 20.12
C ILE A 23 -13.80 14.72 18.86
N THR A 24 -14.53 14.39 17.81
CA THR A 24 -14.56 15.07 16.52
C THR A 24 -16.00 15.44 16.17
N PRO A 25 -16.26 16.27 15.16
CA PRO A 25 -17.61 16.52 14.64
C PRO A 25 -18.38 15.24 14.27
N GLU A 26 -17.65 14.18 13.83
CA GLU A 26 -18.24 12.89 13.45
C GLU A 26 -18.59 12.02 14.67
N GLY A 27 -18.09 12.37 15.86
CA GLY A 27 -18.38 11.67 17.08
C GLY A 27 -17.15 11.35 17.95
N LYS A 28 -17.36 10.45 18.90
CA LYS A 28 -16.39 10.13 19.95
C LYS A 28 -15.72 8.78 19.71
N THR A 29 -14.41 8.75 19.72
CA THR A 29 -13.59 7.53 19.76
C THR A 29 -13.03 7.34 21.16
N GLN A 30 -13.12 6.11 21.70
CA GLN A 30 -12.63 5.76 23.04
C GLN A 30 -11.49 4.73 22.93
N TYR A 31 -10.53 4.84 23.86
CA TYR A 31 -9.36 3.98 23.95
C TYR A 31 -9.33 3.25 25.27
N ALA A 32 -9.12 1.95 25.27
CA ALA A 32 -9.00 1.12 26.45
C ALA A 32 -7.60 0.53 26.58
N TYR A 33 -7.14 0.39 27.81
CA TYR A 33 -5.81 -0.12 28.13
C TYR A 33 -5.88 -1.19 29.22
N ASP A 34 -4.97 -2.12 29.20
CA ASP A 34 -4.79 -3.07 30.29
C ASP A 34 -3.99 -2.46 31.47
N LYS A 35 -3.80 -3.26 32.53
CA LYS A 35 -3.07 -2.86 33.73
C LYS A 35 -1.59 -2.54 33.45
N SER A 36 -1.01 -3.11 32.40
CA SER A 36 0.37 -2.87 31.95
C SER A 36 0.49 -1.63 31.04
N GLY A 37 -0.61 -0.96 30.73
CA GLY A 37 -0.64 0.22 29.86
C GLY A 37 -0.70 -0.08 28.37
N ARG A 38 -0.90 -1.33 27.97
CA ARG A 38 -1.01 -1.72 26.56
C ARG A 38 -2.41 -1.46 26.04
N LEU A 39 -2.54 -0.96 24.81
CA LEU A 39 -3.81 -0.67 24.15
C LEU A 39 -4.57 -1.99 23.87
N THR A 40 -5.75 -2.15 24.47
CA THR A 40 -6.60 -3.34 24.31
C THR A 40 -7.84 -3.11 23.48
N GLY A 41 -8.26 -1.84 23.30
CA GLY A 41 -9.45 -1.55 22.52
C GLY A 41 -9.52 -0.13 22.00
N ILE A 42 -10.13 0.01 20.82
CA ILE A 42 -10.51 1.28 20.21
C ILE A 42 -11.97 1.15 19.78
N PHE A 43 -12.82 2.07 20.22
CA PHE A 43 -14.26 2.07 19.96
C PHE A 43 -14.62 3.33 19.18
N SER A 44 -15.02 3.16 17.93
CA SER A 44 -15.34 4.25 17.02
C SER A 44 -16.79 4.70 17.15
N PRO A 45 -17.13 5.96 16.76
CA PRO A 45 -18.49 6.49 16.89
C PRO A 45 -19.52 5.78 16.00
N ASP A 46 -19.09 5.09 14.94
CA ASP A 46 -19.95 4.28 14.07
C ASP A 46 -20.30 2.90 14.65
N GLY A 47 -19.88 2.61 15.89
CA GLY A 47 -20.08 1.34 16.57
C GLY A 47 -19.07 0.25 16.20
N THR A 48 -18.12 0.53 15.31
CA THR A 48 -17.03 -0.41 15.03
C THR A 48 -16.02 -0.43 16.17
N SER A 49 -15.39 -1.58 16.37
CA SER A 49 -14.36 -1.72 17.39
C SER A 49 -13.14 -2.49 16.86
N GLN A 50 -12.00 -2.13 17.40
CA GLN A 50 -10.76 -2.87 17.25
C GLN A 50 -10.33 -3.33 18.64
N ARG A 51 -9.89 -4.58 18.75
CA ARG A 51 -9.39 -5.11 20.02
C ARG A 51 -8.06 -5.81 19.80
N THR A 52 -7.20 -5.71 20.80
CA THR A 52 -5.90 -6.38 20.82
C THR A 52 -5.76 -7.15 22.12
N GLY A 53 -5.54 -8.45 22.01
CA GLY A 53 -5.19 -9.32 23.12
C GLY A 53 -3.67 -9.57 23.15
N TYR A 54 -3.17 -9.93 24.32
CA TYR A 54 -1.76 -10.17 24.56
C TYR A 54 -1.56 -11.47 25.33
N ASP A 55 -0.49 -12.18 25.04
CA ASP A 55 -0.05 -13.32 25.81
C ASP A 55 0.63 -12.89 27.13
N GLU A 56 1.00 -13.88 27.95
CA GLU A 56 1.68 -13.65 29.24
C GLU A 56 3.05 -12.95 29.09
N ARG A 57 3.70 -13.08 27.92
CA ARG A 57 4.96 -12.41 27.60
C ARG A 57 4.76 -11.00 27.03
N GLY A 58 3.52 -10.56 26.85
CA GLY A 58 3.18 -9.25 26.31
C GLY A 58 3.18 -9.15 24.80
N ARG A 59 3.28 -10.27 24.06
CA ARG A 59 3.16 -10.30 22.61
C ARG A 59 1.69 -10.33 22.21
N VAL A 60 1.35 -9.70 21.08
CA VAL A 60 0.00 -9.75 20.54
C VAL A 60 -0.37 -11.20 20.21
N ASN A 61 -1.47 -11.71 20.76
CA ASN A 61 -1.98 -13.04 20.43
C ASN A 61 -3.26 -13.02 19.63
N VAL A 62 -4.01 -11.91 19.63
CA VAL A 62 -5.19 -11.72 18.77
C VAL A 62 -5.41 -10.25 18.48
N THR A 63 -5.84 -9.95 17.26
CA THR A 63 -6.39 -8.65 16.90
C THR A 63 -7.76 -8.84 16.27
N THR A 64 -8.71 -7.93 16.56
CA THR A 64 -10.03 -7.93 15.93
C THR A 64 -10.29 -6.59 15.26
N GLN A 65 -11.01 -6.62 14.15
CA GLN A 65 -11.51 -5.45 13.44
C GLN A 65 -12.97 -5.72 13.08
N GLY A 66 -13.89 -5.15 13.83
CA GLY A 66 -15.29 -5.51 13.76
C GLY A 66 -15.50 -7.00 14.07
N ARG A 67 -16.02 -7.76 13.10
CA ARG A 67 -16.26 -9.21 13.20
C ARG A 67 -15.11 -10.07 12.64
N ARG A 68 -14.02 -9.47 12.24
CA ARG A 68 -12.86 -10.17 11.70
C ARG A 68 -11.79 -10.27 12.76
N ALA A 69 -11.05 -11.40 12.76
CA ALA A 69 -9.97 -11.63 13.70
C ALA A 69 -8.73 -12.22 13.02
N ILE A 70 -7.58 -11.87 13.57
CA ILE A 70 -6.28 -12.47 13.28
C ILE A 70 -5.70 -12.96 14.58
N GLU A 71 -5.33 -14.23 14.64
CA GLU A 71 -4.65 -14.84 15.79
C GLU A 71 -3.17 -15.05 15.50
N TYR A 72 -2.36 -14.95 16.56
CA TYR A 72 -0.92 -15.18 16.50
C TYR A 72 -0.52 -16.21 17.55
N HIS A 73 0.23 -17.20 17.11
CA HIS A 73 0.78 -18.25 17.97
C HIS A 73 2.31 -18.24 17.85
N TYR A 74 2.97 -18.48 18.96
CA TYR A 74 4.43 -18.44 19.10
C TYR A 74 4.93 -19.78 19.66
N PRO A 75 5.06 -20.83 18.82
CA PRO A 75 5.47 -22.16 19.28
C PRO A 75 6.85 -22.16 19.93
N ASP A 76 7.72 -21.28 19.43
CA ASP A 76 9.09 -21.07 19.92
C ASP A 76 9.51 -19.61 19.74
N GLU A 77 10.79 -19.29 20.00
CA GLU A 77 11.32 -17.93 19.91
C GLU A 77 11.55 -17.43 18.48
N HIS A 78 11.58 -18.35 17.53
CA HIS A 78 11.89 -18.06 16.13
C HIS A 78 10.72 -18.28 15.18
N THR A 79 9.57 -18.71 15.70
CA THR A 79 8.40 -19.02 14.88
C THR A 79 7.20 -18.20 15.27
N VAL A 80 6.57 -17.56 14.28
CA VAL A 80 5.28 -16.87 14.41
C VAL A 80 4.29 -17.51 13.45
N ILE A 81 3.15 -17.94 13.97
CA ILE A 81 2.02 -18.43 13.16
C ILE A 81 0.94 -17.39 13.22
N ARG A 82 0.56 -16.86 12.05
CA ARG A 82 -0.56 -15.94 11.85
C ARG A 82 -1.74 -16.71 11.26
N CYS A 83 -2.89 -16.59 11.89
CA CYS A 83 -4.12 -17.22 11.46
C CYS A 83 -5.19 -16.15 11.19
N ILE A 84 -5.62 -15.99 9.94
CA ILE A 84 -6.78 -15.18 9.61
C ILE A 84 -8.01 -16.05 9.73
N LEU A 85 -8.91 -15.69 10.67
CA LEU A 85 -10.14 -16.42 10.90
C LEU A 85 -11.18 -16.08 9.82
N PRO A 86 -11.96 -17.09 9.35
CA PRO A 86 -13.08 -16.83 8.47
C PRO A 86 -14.12 -15.93 9.17
N PRO A 87 -14.92 -15.14 8.45
CA PRO A 87 -15.97 -14.32 9.02
C PRO A 87 -16.96 -15.16 9.82
N GLU A 88 -17.46 -14.63 10.93
CA GLU A 88 -18.54 -15.26 11.71
C GLU A 88 -19.88 -15.21 10.94
N ASP A 89 -20.09 -14.17 10.11
CA ASP A 89 -21.29 -14.01 9.30
C ASP A 89 -21.25 -14.90 8.06
N GLU A 90 -22.21 -15.83 7.93
CA GLU A 90 -22.31 -16.75 6.80
C GLU A 90 -22.45 -16.03 5.44
N ARG A 91 -23.05 -14.83 5.43
CA ARG A 91 -23.19 -14.02 4.20
C ARG A 91 -21.84 -13.59 3.62
N ASP A 92 -20.88 -13.38 4.50
CA ASP A 92 -19.53 -12.94 4.14
C ASP A 92 -18.54 -14.10 4.03
N ARG A 93 -19.00 -15.34 4.30
CA ARG A 93 -18.18 -16.55 4.21
C ARG A 93 -18.15 -17.08 2.79
N HIS A 94 -16.98 -17.39 2.32
CA HIS A 94 -16.77 -18.11 1.07
C HIS A 94 -17.04 -19.62 1.27
N PRO A 95 -17.82 -20.30 0.40
CA PRO A 95 -17.96 -21.75 0.47
C PRO A 95 -16.58 -22.43 0.45
N GLY A 96 -16.30 -23.24 1.47
CA GLY A 96 -15.00 -23.89 1.63
C GLY A 96 -13.92 -22.99 2.26
N GLU A 97 -14.27 -21.76 2.69
CA GLU A 97 -13.34 -20.91 3.42
C GLU A 97 -12.92 -21.58 4.74
N SER A 98 -11.63 -21.72 4.90
CA SER A 98 -10.98 -22.26 6.10
C SER A 98 -10.08 -21.22 6.73
N LEU A 99 -9.55 -21.56 7.90
CA LEU A 99 -8.50 -20.81 8.54
C LEU A 99 -7.30 -20.64 7.61
N LEU A 100 -6.87 -19.38 7.38
CA LEU A 100 -5.69 -19.09 6.58
C LEU A 100 -4.47 -18.96 7.48
N LYS A 101 -3.67 -19.99 7.46
CA LYS A 101 -2.46 -20.09 8.27
C LYS A 101 -1.24 -19.68 7.47
N THR A 102 -0.47 -18.71 7.99
CA THR A 102 0.86 -18.34 7.49
C THR A 102 1.87 -18.54 8.62
N THR A 103 2.95 -19.26 8.36
CA THR A 103 4.01 -19.47 9.34
C THR A 103 5.26 -18.71 8.92
N TYR A 104 5.79 -17.89 9.80
CA TYR A 104 7.03 -17.15 9.63
C TYR A 104 8.11 -17.80 10.51
N ARG A 105 9.24 -18.13 9.93
CA ARG A 105 10.41 -18.65 10.65
C ARG A 105 11.60 -17.72 10.49
N TYR A 106 12.20 -17.39 11.60
CA TYR A 106 13.34 -16.49 11.70
C TYR A 106 14.61 -17.27 12.03
N ASN A 107 15.75 -16.80 11.53
CA ASN A 107 17.05 -17.34 11.92
C ASN A 107 17.47 -16.82 13.32
N ALA A 108 18.62 -17.27 13.80
CA ALA A 108 19.16 -16.85 15.10
C ALA A 108 19.49 -15.34 15.18
N ALA A 109 19.65 -14.66 14.05
CA ALA A 109 19.85 -13.22 13.97
C ALA A 109 18.51 -12.44 13.97
N GLY A 110 17.35 -13.13 14.01
CA GLY A 110 16.04 -12.51 13.96
C GLY A 110 15.59 -12.12 12.54
N GLU A 111 16.27 -12.59 11.50
CA GLU A 111 15.91 -12.32 10.12
C GLU A 111 14.99 -13.40 9.56
N LEU A 112 14.03 -13.03 8.73
CA LEU A 112 13.10 -13.95 8.09
C LEU A 112 13.86 -14.94 7.20
N ALA A 113 13.75 -16.24 7.51
CA ALA A 113 14.40 -17.33 6.79
C ALA A 113 13.43 -18.13 5.92
N GLU A 114 12.19 -18.29 6.38
CA GLU A 114 11.17 -19.06 5.68
C GLU A 114 9.78 -18.51 5.96
N VAL A 115 8.91 -18.55 4.94
CA VAL A 115 7.47 -18.31 5.09
C VAL A 115 6.72 -19.48 4.48
N ILE A 116 5.88 -20.14 5.27
CA ILE A 116 4.95 -21.16 4.79
C ILE A 116 3.59 -20.48 4.62
N LEU A 117 3.14 -20.37 3.38
CA LEU A 117 1.87 -19.78 2.98
C LEU A 117 0.71 -20.78 3.16
N PRO A 118 -0.56 -20.34 3.17
CA PRO A 118 -1.69 -21.22 2.95
C PRO A 118 -1.47 -22.12 1.73
N GLU A 119 -2.00 -23.35 1.73
CA GLU A 119 -1.79 -24.38 0.69
C GLU A 119 -0.34 -24.89 0.58
N ASP A 120 0.43 -24.79 1.66
CA ASP A 120 1.78 -25.36 1.80
C ASP A 120 2.83 -24.87 0.77
N GLU A 121 2.60 -23.71 0.16
CA GLU A 121 3.66 -23.03 -0.57
C GLU A 121 4.68 -22.46 0.42
N THR A 122 5.95 -22.79 0.20
CA THR A 122 7.05 -22.35 1.07
C THR A 122 7.95 -21.39 0.31
N LEU A 123 8.20 -20.22 0.87
CA LEU A 123 9.20 -19.26 0.43
C LEU A 123 10.41 -19.33 1.36
N THR A 124 11.59 -19.51 0.81
CA THR A 124 12.86 -19.55 1.53
C THR A 124 13.74 -18.36 1.12
N PHE A 125 14.43 -17.78 2.10
CA PHE A 125 15.26 -16.58 1.92
C PHE A 125 16.72 -16.91 2.29
N SER A 126 17.62 -16.74 1.32
CA SER A 126 19.07 -16.85 1.53
C SER A 126 19.70 -15.49 1.62
N ARG A 127 20.69 -15.34 2.50
CA ARG A 127 21.38 -14.08 2.76
C ARG A 127 22.88 -14.25 2.63
N ASP A 128 23.56 -13.17 2.32
CA ASP A 128 25.00 -13.12 2.39
C ASP A 128 25.50 -12.87 3.83
N GLU A 129 26.84 -12.84 4.02
CA GLU A 129 27.46 -12.60 5.32
C GLU A 129 27.12 -11.25 5.94
N ALA A 130 26.67 -10.30 5.15
CA ALA A 130 26.23 -8.97 5.61
C ALA A 130 24.71 -8.93 5.95
N GLY A 131 24.00 -10.07 5.90
CA GLY A 131 22.58 -10.19 6.18
C GLY A 131 21.67 -9.75 5.03
N ARG A 132 22.22 -9.42 3.85
CA ARG A 132 21.44 -8.96 2.69
C ARG A 132 20.85 -10.14 1.96
N GLU A 133 19.58 -10.05 1.58
CA GLU A 133 18.91 -11.09 0.79
C GLU A 133 19.57 -11.21 -0.60
N VAL A 134 20.04 -12.41 -0.93
CA VAL A 134 20.65 -12.73 -2.23
C VAL A 134 19.79 -13.65 -3.07
N LEU A 135 18.91 -14.43 -2.43
CA LEU A 135 18.01 -15.33 -3.13
C LEU A 135 16.72 -15.49 -2.31
N ARG A 136 15.60 -15.39 -2.99
CA ARG A 136 14.28 -15.81 -2.53
C ARG A 136 13.75 -16.84 -3.51
N HIS A 137 13.26 -17.98 -3.02
CA HIS A 137 12.68 -18.99 -3.90
C HIS A 137 11.49 -19.69 -3.24
N SER A 138 10.58 -20.19 -4.06
CA SER A 138 9.43 -20.96 -3.64
C SER A 138 9.56 -22.44 -4.06
N ASN A 139 8.97 -23.34 -3.27
CA ASN A 139 8.86 -24.76 -3.64
C ASN A 139 7.95 -25.00 -4.88
N ARG A 140 7.28 -23.95 -5.37
CA ARG A 140 6.47 -23.97 -6.61
C ARG A 140 7.21 -23.38 -7.82
N GLY A 141 8.51 -23.17 -7.71
CA GLY A 141 9.38 -22.80 -8.82
C GLY A 141 9.66 -21.31 -8.99
N PHE A 142 9.06 -20.41 -8.22
CA PHE A 142 9.45 -19.00 -8.26
C PHE A 142 10.83 -18.79 -7.66
N ALA A 143 11.62 -17.89 -8.25
CA ALA A 143 12.83 -17.39 -7.62
C ALA A 143 13.12 -15.92 -7.97
N CYS A 144 13.81 -15.24 -7.05
CA CYS A 144 14.34 -13.90 -7.21
C CYS A 144 15.77 -13.84 -6.65
N GLU A 145 16.74 -13.60 -7.53
CA GLU A 145 18.14 -13.38 -7.17
C GLU A 145 18.42 -11.89 -7.07
N GLN A 146 19.25 -11.49 -6.11
CA GLN A 146 19.67 -10.11 -5.89
C GLN A 146 21.19 -10.03 -5.81
N GLY A 147 21.78 -9.06 -6.53
CA GLY A 147 23.20 -8.77 -6.50
C GLY A 147 23.48 -7.43 -5.82
N TRP A 148 24.55 -7.39 -5.02
CA TRP A 148 24.91 -6.21 -4.22
C TRP A 148 26.37 -5.83 -4.46
N ASN A 149 26.67 -4.53 -4.42
CA ASN A 149 28.05 -4.08 -4.45
C ASN A 149 28.64 -3.98 -3.02
N ALA A 150 29.92 -3.66 -2.95
CA ALA A 150 30.62 -3.54 -1.65
C ALA A 150 30.09 -2.39 -0.77
N ALA A 151 29.42 -1.40 -1.35
CA ALA A 151 28.78 -0.31 -0.62
C ALA A 151 27.36 -0.68 -0.08
N GLY A 152 26.89 -1.92 -0.29
CA GLY A 152 25.57 -2.35 0.14
C GLY A 152 24.42 -1.90 -0.77
N GLN A 153 24.72 -1.45 -1.99
CA GLN A 153 23.71 -1.02 -2.95
C GLN A 153 23.31 -2.18 -3.87
N LEU A 154 22.01 -2.32 -4.15
CA LEU A 154 21.46 -3.33 -5.03
C LEU A 154 21.89 -3.06 -6.48
N THR A 155 22.63 -3.97 -7.09
CA THR A 155 23.11 -3.81 -8.47
C THR A 155 22.32 -4.58 -9.50
N SER A 156 21.65 -5.68 -9.08
CA SER A 156 20.84 -6.48 -9.98
C SER A 156 19.72 -7.19 -9.24
N GLN A 157 18.62 -7.43 -9.95
CA GLN A 157 17.52 -8.32 -9.56
C GLN A 157 17.16 -9.18 -10.77
N ARG A 158 17.01 -10.49 -10.56
CA ARG A 158 16.56 -11.46 -11.55
C ARG A 158 15.45 -12.28 -10.96
N ALA A 159 14.22 -12.14 -11.49
CA ALA A 159 13.06 -12.86 -11.02
C ALA A 159 12.46 -13.72 -12.13
N GLY A 160 11.99 -14.93 -11.80
CA GLY A 160 11.41 -15.84 -12.77
C GLY A 160 11.14 -17.22 -12.18
N LEU A 161 11.18 -18.23 -13.04
CA LEU A 161 10.94 -19.61 -12.65
C LEU A 161 12.24 -20.42 -12.66
N PHE A 162 12.42 -21.27 -11.65
CA PHE A 162 13.34 -22.39 -11.71
C PHE A 162 12.64 -23.55 -12.41
N PRO A 163 13.16 -24.06 -13.53
CA PRO A 163 12.63 -25.27 -14.13
C PRO A 163 12.83 -26.44 -13.16
N ALA A 164 11.77 -27.23 -12.93
CA ALA A 164 11.81 -28.40 -12.02
C ALA A 164 12.87 -29.45 -12.40
N GLU A 165 13.35 -29.44 -13.64
CA GLU A 165 14.33 -30.39 -14.20
C GLU A 165 15.72 -29.76 -14.45
N ALA A 166 15.97 -28.55 -13.99
CA ALA A 166 17.24 -27.87 -14.25
C ALA A 166 18.38 -28.41 -13.40
N THR A 167 18.94 -29.53 -13.81
CA THR A 167 20.25 -30.00 -13.32
C THR A 167 21.42 -29.12 -13.77
N TRP A 168 21.23 -28.22 -14.77
CA TRP A 168 22.29 -27.41 -15.38
C TRP A 168 21.90 -25.99 -15.80
N GLY A 169 20.70 -25.58 -15.64
CA GLY A 169 20.27 -24.27 -16.11
C GLY A 169 19.69 -23.42 -14.99
N GLY A 170 20.38 -22.53 -14.42
CA GLY A 170 19.90 -21.62 -13.38
C GLY A 170 18.51 -21.00 -13.64
N LEU A 171 18.17 -19.98 -12.90
CA LEU A 171 16.94 -19.21 -13.04
C LEU A 171 16.67 -18.79 -14.50
N LEU A 172 15.47 -19.08 -15.01
CA LEU A 172 14.94 -18.49 -16.25
C LEU A 172 14.22 -17.18 -15.89
N PRO A 173 14.87 -16.02 -16.02
CA PRO A 173 14.30 -14.78 -15.55
C PRO A 173 13.22 -14.27 -16.51
N SER A 174 12.04 -13.98 -15.98
CA SER A 174 11.01 -13.18 -16.65
C SER A 174 11.24 -11.68 -16.51
N LEU A 175 12.01 -11.30 -15.49
CA LEU A 175 12.38 -9.92 -15.21
C LEU A 175 13.86 -9.87 -14.82
N VAL A 176 14.61 -8.99 -15.46
CA VAL A 176 15.98 -8.63 -15.05
C VAL A 176 16.05 -7.12 -14.89
N ARG A 177 16.51 -6.65 -13.74
CA ARG A 177 16.81 -5.24 -13.49
C ARG A 177 18.26 -5.06 -13.11
N GLU A 178 18.89 -4.03 -13.66
CA GLU A 178 20.25 -3.62 -13.36
C GLU A 178 20.25 -2.15 -12.94
N TYR A 179 20.94 -1.87 -11.83
CA TYR A 179 21.01 -0.54 -11.23
C TYR A 179 22.43 0.00 -11.33
N ARG A 180 22.55 1.28 -11.64
CA ARG A 180 23.81 2.02 -11.61
C ARG A 180 23.68 3.19 -10.66
N TYR A 181 24.79 3.53 -10.04
CA TYR A 181 24.85 4.59 -9.04
C TYR A 181 25.89 5.64 -9.45
N ASP A 182 25.66 6.87 -9.06
CA ASP A 182 26.66 7.93 -9.15
C ASP A 182 27.65 7.85 -7.97
N SER A 183 28.64 8.76 -7.96
CA SER A 183 29.65 8.81 -6.90
C SER A 183 29.08 9.24 -5.52
N ALA A 184 27.90 9.84 -5.48
CA ALA A 184 27.19 10.22 -4.24
C ALA A 184 26.28 9.07 -3.72
N GLY A 185 26.18 7.96 -4.48
CA GLY A 185 25.35 6.83 -4.10
C GLY A 185 23.90 6.91 -4.57
N ASN A 186 23.54 7.88 -5.38
CA ASN A 186 22.20 7.97 -5.94
C ASN A 186 22.07 7.06 -7.17
N VAL A 187 20.89 6.51 -7.41
CA VAL A 187 20.59 5.74 -8.63
C VAL A 187 20.73 6.66 -9.85
N SER A 188 21.68 6.36 -10.73
CA SER A 188 21.93 7.11 -11.97
C SER A 188 21.31 6.46 -13.21
N ALA A 189 21.10 5.14 -13.19
CA ALA A 189 20.37 4.45 -14.26
C ALA A 189 19.74 3.15 -13.78
N VAL A 190 18.61 2.79 -14.39
CA VAL A 190 17.95 1.49 -14.25
C VAL A 190 17.69 0.92 -15.64
N THR A 191 18.18 -0.29 -15.89
CA THR A 191 17.84 -1.07 -17.08
C THR A 191 16.92 -2.21 -16.65
N SER A 192 15.75 -2.35 -17.28
CA SER A 192 14.81 -3.44 -17.04
C SER A 192 14.59 -4.22 -18.31
N ARG A 193 14.73 -5.55 -18.25
CA ARG A 193 14.41 -6.48 -19.32
C ARG A 193 13.30 -7.40 -18.85
N GLU A 194 12.27 -7.50 -19.65
CA GLU A 194 11.09 -8.34 -19.38
C GLU A 194 11.00 -9.45 -20.43
N ASP A 195 10.03 -10.35 -20.22
CA ASP A 195 9.69 -11.40 -21.18
C ASP A 195 9.52 -10.84 -22.60
N TYR A 196 9.86 -11.66 -23.59
CA TYR A 196 9.82 -11.32 -25.03
C TYR A 196 10.84 -10.26 -25.47
N GLY A 197 11.91 -10.02 -24.69
CA GLY A 197 13.01 -9.14 -25.08
C GLY A 197 12.64 -7.65 -25.00
N ARG A 198 11.62 -7.27 -24.28
CA ARG A 198 11.33 -5.87 -23.98
C ARG A 198 12.39 -5.32 -23.04
N GLU A 199 13.09 -4.30 -23.50
CA GLU A 199 14.08 -3.61 -22.69
C GLU A 199 13.67 -2.14 -22.53
N THR A 200 13.77 -1.64 -21.30
CA THR A 200 13.68 -0.21 -20.98
C THR A 200 14.92 0.20 -20.24
N ARG A 201 15.45 1.38 -20.56
CA ARG A 201 16.54 2.01 -19.84
C ARG A 201 16.12 3.42 -19.46
N ARG A 202 16.27 3.75 -18.18
CA ARG A 202 16.02 5.08 -17.63
C ARG A 202 17.31 5.60 -17.00
N GLU A 203 17.74 6.77 -17.43
CA GLU A 203 18.91 7.48 -16.89
C GLU A 203 18.43 8.72 -16.14
N TYR A 204 18.91 8.90 -14.92
CA TYR A 204 18.48 9.96 -14.03
C TYR A 204 19.57 11.02 -13.93
N ARG A 205 19.19 12.27 -14.11
CA ARG A 205 20.03 13.43 -13.80
C ARG A 205 19.53 14.08 -12.53
N LEU A 206 20.40 14.26 -11.57
CA LEU A 206 20.07 14.86 -10.29
C LEU A 206 20.77 16.22 -10.16
N ASP A 207 20.17 17.11 -9.38
CA ASP A 207 20.80 18.36 -8.94
C ASP A 207 21.72 18.12 -7.73
N ARG A 208 22.29 19.20 -7.19
CA ARG A 208 23.18 19.13 -6.01
C ARG A 208 22.46 18.73 -4.72
N ASN A 209 21.13 18.85 -4.68
CA ASN A 209 20.29 18.47 -3.54
C ASN A 209 19.80 17.01 -3.65
N GLY A 210 20.18 16.27 -4.71
CA GLY A 210 19.72 14.91 -4.96
C GLY A 210 18.32 14.83 -5.58
N GLN A 211 17.76 15.93 -6.07
CA GLN A 211 16.47 15.95 -6.73
C GLN A 211 16.61 15.60 -8.22
N VAL A 212 15.72 14.76 -8.75
CA VAL A 212 15.73 14.36 -10.16
C VAL A 212 15.32 15.56 -11.03
N THR A 213 16.20 16.03 -11.90
CA THR A 213 15.94 17.13 -12.84
C THR A 213 15.60 16.67 -14.24
N ALA A 214 16.03 15.47 -14.62
CA ALA A 214 15.68 14.87 -15.89
C ALA A 214 15.74 13.34 -15.80
N VAL A 215 14.90 12.69 -16.62
CA VAL A 215 14.95 11.26 -16.90
C VAL A 215 15.03 11.10 -18.41
N THR A 216 16.04 10.39 -18.90
CA THR A 216 16.11 9.97 -20.30
C THR A 216 15.66 8.52 -20.39
N ALA A 217 14.64 8.24 -21.18
CA ALA A 217 14.07 6.93 -21.34
C ALA A 217 14.31 6.39 -22.75
N SER A 218 14.77 5.16 -22.87
CA SER A 218 15.03 4.48 -24.14
C SER A 218 14.68 2.99 -24.05
N GLY A 219 14.49 2.36 -25.21
CA GLY A 219 14.29 0.92 -25.32
C GLY A 219 12.99 0.51 -25.99
N THR A 220 12.89 -0.76 -26.33
CA THR A 220 11.75 -1.38 -27.03
C THR A 220 10.54 -1.63 -26.14
N GLY A 221 10.72 -1.54 -24.81
CA GLY A 221 9.68 -1.77 -23.81
C GLY A 221 8.91 -0.52 -23.41
N LEU A 222 9.22 0.66 -23.97
CA LEU A 222 8.53 1.91 -23.66
C LEU A 222 7.08 1.87 -24.16
N GLY A 223 6.15 2.19 -23.26
CA GLY A 223 4.73 2.33 -23.58
C GLY A 223 4.42 3.67 -24.26
N TYR A 224 3.22 3.78 -24.81
CA TYR A 224 2.74 5.02 -25.39
C TYR A 224 2.66 6.13 -24.32
N GLY A 225 3.33 7.27 -24.58
CA GLY A 225 3.43 8.38 -23.64
C GLY A 225 4.54 8.25 -22.59
N GLU A 226 5.29 7.16 -22.61
CA GLU A 226 6.54 7.03 -21.86
C GLU A 226 7.70 7.60 -22.68
N GLY A 227 8.53 8.42 -22.07
CA GLY A 227 9.65 9.07 -22.75
C GLY A 227 10.49 9.87 -21.78
N ASP A 228 11.19 10.85 -22.32
CA ASP A 228 12.00 11.75 -21.53
C ASP A 228 11.15 12.62 -20.62
N GLU A 229 11.66 12.85 -19.41
CA GLU A 229 11.01 13.65 -18.37
C GLU A 229 11.94 14.79 -17.95
N SER A 230 11.38 15.93 -17.57
CA SER A 230 12.14 17.05 -17.00
C SER A 230 11.41 17.64 -15.80
N TYR A 231 12.17 18.07 -14.80
CA TYR A 231 11.66 18.62 -13.55
C TYR A 231 12.45 19.85 -13.15
N GLY A 232 11.75 20.92 -12.76
CA GLY A 232 12.34 22.13 -12.20
C GLY A 232 11.81 22.34 -10.78
N TYR A 233 12.68 22.82 -9.89
CA TYR A 233 12.34 23.06 -8.50
C TYR A 233 12.63 24.52 -8.13
N ASP A 234 11.89 25.05 -7.15
CA ASP A 234 12.21 26.33 -6.54
C ASP A 234 13.31 26.19 -5.47
N SER A 235 13.69 27.32 -4.86
CA SER A 235 14.72 27.34 -3.83
C SER A 235 14.34 26.58 -2.55
N CYS A 236 13.05 26.27 -2.36
CA CYS A 236 12.53 25.50 -1.24
C CYS A 236 12.37 24.01 -1.58
N GLY A 237 12.68 23.61 -2.82
CA GLY A 237 12.58 22.23 -3.30
C GLY A 237 11.18 21.84 -3.79
N TYR A 238 10.25 22.78 -3.95
CA TYR A 238 8.94 22.49 -4.52
C TYR A 238 9.00 22.41 -6.04
N LEU A 239 8.23 21.49 -6.62
CA LEU A 239 8.15 21.29 -8.05
C LEU A 239 7.54 22.55 -8.71
N LYS A 240 8.31 23.20 -9.60
CA LYS A 240 7.98 24.44 -10.28
C LYS A 240 7.66 24.24 -11.75
N ALA A 241 8.34 23.29 -12.36
CA ALA A 241 8.12 22.92 -13.76
C ALA A 241 8.24 21.40 -13.93
N GLN A 242 7.41 20.82 -14.80
CA GLN A 242 7.42 19.40 -15.12
C GLN A 242 7.03 19.17 -16.57
N SER A 243 7.74 18.28 -17.24
CA SER A 243 7.31 17.66 -18.49
C SER A 243 7.54 16.17 -18.37
N ALA A 244 6.50 15.40 -18.20
CA ALA A 244 6.55 13.95 -18.02
C ALA A 244 5.31 13.34 -18.67
N GLY A 245 5.47 12.66 -19.81
CA GLY A 245 4.37 12.10 -20.57
C GLY A 245 3.29 13.15 -20.91
N TRP A 246 2.09 12.97 -20.35
CA TRP A 246 0.96 13.90 -20.55
C TRP A 246 0.89 15.04 -19.52
N HIS A 247 1.73 14.99 -18.50
CA HIS A 247 1.76 15.96 -17.42
C HIS A 247 2.74 17.07 -17.78
N ARG A 248 2.23 18.30 -17.89
CA ARG A 248 3.04 19.50 -18.07
C ARG A 248 2.67 20.51 -17.00
N ILE A 249 3.67 20.96 -16.27
CA ILE A 249 3.61 22.11 -15.37
C ILE A 249 4.65 23.11 -15.90
N SER A 250 4.24 24.34 -16.16
CA SER A 250 5.15 25.41 -16.59
C SER A 250 5.03 26.63 -15.69
N GLU A 251 6.14 27.36 -15.52
CA GLU A 251 6.18 28.56 -14.69
C GLU A 251 5.19 29.65 -15.14
N GLU A 252 4.88 29.69 -16.43
CA GLU A 252 4.03 30.74 -17.02
C GLU A 252 2.53 30.46 -16.85
N THR A 253 2.12 29.19 -16.74
CA THR A 253 0.71 28.78 -16.73
C THR A 253 0.24 28.25 -15.38
N ASP A 254 1.16 27.89 -14.49
CA ASP A 254 0.83 27.22 -13.24
C ASP A 254 0.82 28.20 -12.08
N GLN A 255 -0.36 28.39 -11.53
CA GLN A 255 -0.56 29.26 -10.39
C GLN A 255 -0.61 28.47 -9.11
N TYR A 256 0.20 28.87 -8.15
CA TYR A 256 0.13 28.36 -6.78
C TYR A 256 -0.75 29.26 -5.91
N ALA A 257 -1.59 28.62 -5.08
CA ALA A 257 -2.26 29.28 -3.97
C ALA A 257 -1.30 29.44 -2.80
N GLY A 258 -1.64 30.26 -1.81
CA GLY A 258 -0.90 30.35 -0.56
C GLY A 258 -0.64 28.95 0.06
N GLY A 259 0.58 28.74 0.57
CA GLY A 259 1.00 27.44 1.11
C GLY A 259 1.39 26.42 0.05
N HIS A 260 1.87 26.84 -1.11
CA HIS A 260 2.36 25.99 -2.21
C HIS A 260 1.32 25.01 -2.79
N ARG A 261 0.03 25.33 -2.67
CA ARG A 261 -1.04 24.54 -3.26
C ARG A 261 -1.19 24.90 -4.73
N LEU A 262 -1.15 23.91 -5.59
CA LEU A 262 -1.28 24.09 -7.02
C LEU A 262 -2.73 24.48 -7.38
N LYS A 263 -2.95 25.65 -7.95
CA LYS A 263 -4.27 26.07 -8.47
C LYS A 263 -4.54 25.56 -9.86
N GLN A 264 -3.51 25.50 -10.67
CA GLN A 264 -3.62 25.09 -12.06
C GLN A 264 -2.35 24.39 -12.50
N ALA A 265 -2.51 23.31 -13.28
CA ALA A 265 -1.43 22.63 -13.99
C ALA A 265 -1.90 22.34 -15.41
N GLY A 266 -1.34 23.02 -16.39
CA GLY A 266 -1.80 22.94 -17.78
C GLY A 266 -3.32 23.20 -17.88
N ASN A 267 -4.06 22.23 -18.39
CA ASN A 267 -5.51 22.31 -18.55
C ASN A 267 -6.31 21.81 -17.32
N THR A 268 -5.68 21.64 -16.17
CA THR A 268 -6.34 21.13 -14.96
C THR A 268 -6.32 22.18 -13.86
N GLN A 269 -7.49 22.49 -13.30
CA GLN A 269 -7.68 23.41 -12.18
C GLN A 269 -7.97 22.60 -10.91
N TYR A 270 -7.52 23.13 -9.76
CA TYR A 270 -7.65 22.52 -8.45
C TYR A 270 -8.23 23.52 -7.46
N ASP A 271 -9.28 23.12 -6.73
CA ASP A 271 -9.88 23.92 -5.67
C ASP A 271 -9.66 23.26 -4.31
N TYR A 272 -9.49 24.09 -3.30
CA TYR A 272 -9.18 23.65 -1.93
C TYR A 272 -10.15 24.28 -0.95
N ASP A 273 -10.46 23.53 0.11
CA ASP A 273 -11.18 24.10 1.26
C ASP A 273 -10.27 24.98 2.14
N ALA A 274 -10.86 25.59 3.15
CA ALA A 274 -10.11 26.45 4.08
C ALA A 274 -9.10 25.69 4.94
N ALA A 275 -9.24 24.37 5.08
CA ALA A 275 -8.27 23.51 5.73
C ALA A 275 -7.11 23.09 4.81
N GLY A 276 -7.20 23.45 3.51
CA GLY A 276 -6.17 23.19 2.50
C GLY A 276 -6.30 21.83 1.82
N ARG A 277 -7.44 21.15 1.95
CA ARG A 277 -7.68 19.86 1.31
C ARG A 277 -8.31 20.09 -0.05
N MET A 278 -7.88 19.34 -1.07
CA MET A 278 -8.44 19.44 -2.42
C MET A 278 -9.89 18.96 -2.44
N VAL A 279 -10.82 19.85 -2.84
CA VAL A 279 -12.26 19.54 -2.89
C VAL A 279 -12.75 19.32 -4.32
N SER A 280 -12.05 19.88 -5.33
CA SER A 280 -12.34 19.59 -6.73
C SER A 280 -11.09 19.60 -7.60
N ARG A 281 -11.17 18.86 -8.70
CA ARG A 281 -10.21 18.87 -9.79
C ARG A 281 -10.99 18.92 -11.10
N THR A 282 -10.77 19.96 -11.92
CA THR A 282 -11.46 20.17 -13.19
C THR A 282 -10.46 20.14 -14.33
N ARG A 283 -10.64 19.22 -15.28
CA ARG A 283 -9.86 19.12 -16.51
C ARG A 283 -10.60 19.75 -17.66
N HIS A 284 -9.94 20.68 -18.34
CA HIS A 284 -10.42 21.33 -19.56
C HIS A 284 -9.79 20.65 -20.79
N ARG A 285 -10.60 20.41 -21.81
CA ARG A 285 -10.14 19.93 -23.13
C ARG A 285 -10.83 20.76 -24.19
N ASP A 286 -10.09 21.23 -25.18
CA ASP A 286 -10.64 22.03 -26.27
C ASP A 286 -11.74 21.26 -27.02
N GLY A 287 -12.89 21.87 -27.17
CA GLY A 287 -14.06 21.26 -27.83
C GLY A 287 -14.87 20.29 -26.97
N TYR A 288 -14.49 20.05 -25.69
CA TYR A 288 -15.21 19.18 -24.80
C TYR A 288 -15.72 19.92 -23.57
N ARG A 289 -16.75 19.36 -22.92
CA ARG A 289 -17.20 19.87 -21.63
C ARG A 289 -16.13 19.59 -20.55
N PRO A 290 -15.91 20.54 -19.63
CA PRO A 290 -14.99 20.29 -18.51
C PRO A 290 -15.36 19.04 -17.70
N GLU A 291 -14.38 18.24 -17.35
CA GLU A 291 -14.51 17.06 -16.51
C GLU A 291 -14.14 17.43 -15.07
N THR A 292 -15.12 17.41 -14.16
CA THR A 292 -14.91 17.78 -12.77
C THR A 292 -15.06 16.58 -11.86
N GLU A 293 -14.04 16.32 -11.07
CA GLU A 293 -14.03 15.34 -9.96
C GLU A 293 -14.17 16.10 -8.65
N ARG A 294 -14.84 15.50 -7.65
CA ARG A 294 -15.04 16.11 -6.33
C ARG A 294 -14.62 15.17 -5.21
N PHE A 295 -14.09 15.75 -4.13
CA PHE A 295 -13.55 15.05 -2.98
C PHE A 295 -14.21 15.55 -1.70
N ARG A 296 -14.53 14.63 -0.79
CA ARG A 296 -15.08 14.94 0.54
C ARG A 296 -14.14 14.41 1.61
N TRP A 297 -13.97 15.18 2.66
CA TRP A 297 -13.05 14.90 3.74
C TRP A 297 -13.77 14.97 5.08
N ASP A 298 -13.30 14.22 6.07
CA ASP A 298 -13.70 14.38 7.46
C ASP A 298 -12.77 15.36 8.21
N SER A 299 -13.08 15.61 9.47
CA SER A 299 -12.30 16.52 10.33
C SER A 299 -10.89 16.02 10.66
N ARG A 300 -10.59 14.74 10.39
CA ARG A 300 -9.26 14.12 10.54
C ARG A 300 -8.42 14.15 9.27
N ASP A 301 -8.87 14.89 8.24
CA ASP A 301 -8.26 14.98 6.93
C ASP A 301 -8.24 13.64 6.16
N GLN A 302 -9.23 12.76 6.44
CA GLN A 302 -9.42 11.48 5.75
C GLN A 302 -10.43 11.65 4.61
N LEU A 303 -10.12 11.08 3.43
CA LEU A 303 -11.01 11.10 2.28
C LEU A 303 -12.23 10.21 2.54
N THR A 304 -13.43 10.80 2.67
CA THR A 304 -14.68 10.07 2.91
C THR A 304 -15.53 9.87 1.67
N GLY A 305 -15.25 10.61 0.60
CA GLY A 305 -15.99 10.46 -0.64
C GLY A 305 -15.27 11.02 -1.85
N TYR A 306 -15.56 10.42 -3.00
CA TYR A 306 -15.08 10.83 -4.30
C TYR A 306 -16.21 10.74 -5.32
N CYS A 307 -16.39 11.77 -6.13
CA CYS A 307 -17.31 11.77 -7.25
C CYS A 307 -16.50 11.93 -8.54
N SER A 308 -16.57 10.95 -9.44
CA SER A 308 -15.90 11.02 -10.74
C SER A 308 -16.59 12.03 -11.66
N ALA A 309 -15.92 12.44 -12.73
CA ALA A 309 -16.49 13.29 -13.77
C ALA A 309 -17.72 12.68 -14.47
N GLN A 310 -17.84 11.34 -14.45
CA GLN A 310 -18.98 10.60 -14.99
C GLN A 310 -20.11 10.41 -13.96
N GLY A 311 -20.00 11.04 -12.78
CA GLY A 311 -21.01 11.00 -11.72
C GLY A 311 -20.98 9.71 -10.87
N GLU A 312 -19.90 8.91 -10.93
CA GLU A 312 -19.73 7.79 -10.04
C GLU A 312 -19.38 8.28 -8.64
N GLN A 313 -20.16 7.88 -7.66
CA GLN A 313 -19.93 8.25 -6.26
C GLN A 313 -19.30 7.06 -5.52
N TRP A 314 -18.14 7.32 -4.93
CA TRP A 314 -17.41 6.39 -4.08
C TRP A 314 -17.43 6.91 -2.64
N GLU A 315 -17.69 6.02 -1.70
CA GLU A 315 -17.63 6.29 -0.27
C GLU A 315 -16.50 5.47 0.35
N TYR A 316 -15.82 6.07 1.32
CA TYR A 316 -14.71 5.48 2.04
C TYR A 316 -14.97 5.52 3.54
N ARG A 317 -14.65 4.43 4.23
CA ARG A 317 -14.65 4.37 5.69
C ARG A 317 -13.24 4.10 6.18
N HIS A 318 -12.92 4.68 7.31
CA HIS A 318 -11.62 4.54 7.96
C HIS A 318 -11.81 4.11 9.41
N ASP A 319 -10.83 3.38 9.94
CA ASP A 319 -10.75 3.14 11.36
C ASP A 319 -10.16 4.34 12.11
N ALA A 320 -10.08 4.24 13.42
CA ALA A 320 -9.55 5.31 14.26
C ALA A 320 -8.05 5.61 14.04
N SER A 321 -7.32 4.69 13.44
CA SER A 321 -5.92 4.85 13.04
C SER A 321 -5.74 5.47 11.65
N GLY A 322 -6.85 5.79 10.96
CA GLY A 322 -6.82 6.36 9.62
C GLY A 322 -6.68 5.35 8.49
N ARG A 323 -6.73 4.05 8.79
CA ARG A 323 -6.61 2.98 7.80
C ARG A 323 -7.97 2.75 7.16
N ARG A 324 -8.01 2.66 5.83
CA ARG A 324 -9.27 2.43 5.10
C ARG A 324 -9.81 1.03 5.38
N THR A 325 -11.05 0.96 5.88
CA THR A 325 -11.74 -0.31 6.18
C THR A 325 -12.76 -0.70 5.13
N GLU A 326 -13.31 0.28 4.40
CA GLU A 326 -14.28 0.05 3.33
C GLU A 326 -14.14 1.08 2.20
N LYS A 327 -14.44 0.65 0.99
CA LYS A 327 -14.64 1.47 -0.20
C LYS A 327 -15.83 0.92 -0.97
N ARG A 328 -16.82 1.78 -1.29
CA ARG A 328 -18.02 1.33 -2.01
C ARG A 328 -18.47 2.32 -3.07
N CYS A 329 -19.14 1.80 -4.10
CA CYS A 329 -19.85 2.55 -5.12
C CYS A 329 -21.21 1.90 -5.35
N ASP A 330 -22.27 2.52 -4.83
CA ASP A 330 -23.63 1.97 -4.87
C ASP A 330 -24.15 1.85 -6.32
N ARG A 331 -23.83 2.82 -7.19
CA ARG A 331 -24.20 2.78 -8.61
C ARG A 331 -23.63 1.57 -9.33
N LYS A 332 -22.40 1.15 -9.00
CA LYS A 332 -21.73 -0.02 -9.56
C LYS A 332 -22.08 -1.29 -8.78
N LYS A 333 -22.72 -1.15 -7.61
CA LYS A 333 -22.96 -2.23 -6.65
C LYS A 333 -21.67 -2.98 -6.30
N ILE A 334 -20.59 -2.23 -6.13
CA ILE A 334 -19.27 -2.75 -5.77
C ILE A 334 -18.88 -2.23 -4.39
N ARG A 335 -18.41 -3.14 -3.55
CA ARG A 335 -17.88 -2.84 -2.22
C ARG A 335 -16.59 -3.63 -1.99
N PHE A 336 -15.59 -2.96 -1.43
CA PHE A 336 -14.35 -3.57 -0.95
C PHE A 336 -14.24 -3.40 0.54
N THR A 337 -13.83 -4.44 1.25
CA THR A 337 -13.47 -4.37 2.67
C THR A 337 -12.03 -4.77 2.87
N TYR A 338 -11.37 -4.16 3.86
CA TYR A 338 -9.95 -4.33 4.15
C TYR A 338 -9.78 -4.82 5.58
N LEU A 339 -9.06 -5.92 5.76
CA LEU A 339 -8.60 -6.41 7.06
C LEU A 339 -7.13 -6.03 7.22
N TRP A 340 -6.82 -5.38 8.33
CA TRP A 340 -5.48 -4.89 8.62
C TRP A 340 -4.77 -5.76 9.66
N ASP A 341 -3.47 -5.99 9.42
CA ASP A 341 -2.52 -6.61 10.31
C ASP A 341 -1.45 -5.55 10.64
N GLY A 342 -1.57 -4.90 11.79
CA GLY A 342 -0.79 -3.69 12.07
C GLY A 342 -1.02 -2.61 10.99
N ASP A 343 0.04 -2.17 10.35
CA ASP A 343 0.00 -1.16 9.28
C ASP A 343 -0.05 -1.76 7.87
N SER A 344 -0.14 -3.08 7.74
CA SER A 344 -0.23 -3.79 6.46
C SER A 344 -1.61 -4.39 6.24
N ILE A 345 -2.08 -4.42 4.99
CA ILE A 345 -3.36 -5.04 4.64
C ILE A 345 -3.16 -6.55 4.58
N ALA A 346 -3.88 -7.30 5.42
CA ALA A 346 -3.84 -8.77 5.42
C ALA A 346 -4.80 -9.39 4.40
N GLU A 347 -5.96 -8.75 4.20
CA GLU A 347 -6.98 -9.27 3.29
C GLU A 347 -7.79 -8.14 2.66
N ILE A 348 -8.15 -8.31 1.38
CA ILE A 348 -9.11 -7.46 0.66
C ILE A 348 -10.22 -8.37 0.15
N ARG A 349 -11.47 -8.03 0.46
CA ARG A 349 -12.66 -8.68 -0.09
C ARG A 349 -13.38 -7.74 -1.04
N GLU A 350 -13.74 -8.25 -2.21
CA GLU A 350 -14.57 -7.57 -3.19
C GLU A 350 -15.97 -8.19 -3.20
N TYR A 351 -16.97 -7.35 -3.09
CA TYR A 351 -18.39 -7.73 -3.20
C TYR A 351 -18.98 -7.07 -4.44
N ARG A 352 -19.84 -7.81 -5.15
CA ARG A 352 -20.65 -7.32 -6.28
C ARG A 352 -22.08 -7.72 -6.04
N ASP A 353 -23.03 -6.79 -6.17
CA ASP A 353 -24.44 -7.01 -5.81
C ASP A 353 -24.59 -7.63 -4.41
N ASP A 354 -23.83 -7.15 -3.43
CA ASP A 354 -23.73 -7.63 -2.04
C ASP A 354 -23.28 -9.09 -1.87
N LYS A 355 -22.83 -9.76 -2.93
CA LYS A 355 -22.27 -11.11 -2.88
C LYS A 355 -20.76 -11.04 -2.94
N LEU A 356 -20.09 -11.87 -2.14
CA LEU A 356 -18.63 -11.99 -2.19
C LEU A 356 -18.22 -12.48 -3.59
N TYR A 357 -17.35 -11.70 -4.25
CA TYR A 357 -16.87 -11.94 -5.60
C TYR A 357 -15.44 -12.47 -5.62
N SER A 358 -14.57 -11.87 -4.83
CA SER A 358 -13.17 -12.28 -4.73
C SER A 358 -12.58 -11.98 -3.36
N VAL A 359 -11.57 -12.75 -3.00
CA VAL A 359 -10.74 -12.56 -1.80
C VAL A 359 -9.29 -12.51 -2.23
N ARG A 360 -8.56 -11.54 -1.69
CA ARG A 360 -7.13 -11.38 -1.88
C ARG A 360 -6.44 -11.39 -0.54
N HIS A 361 -5.56 -12.35 -0.32
CA HIS A 361 -4.72 -12.44 0.86
C HIS A 361 -3.35 -11.87 0.55
N LEU A 362 -2.81 -11.11 1.49
CA LEU A 362 -1.54 -10.43 1.36
C LEU A 362 -0.64 -10.84 2.54
N VAL A 363 0.57 -11.21 2.23
CA VAL A 363 1.58 -11.61 3.20
C VAL A 363 2.75 -10.65 3.12
N PHE A 364 3.04 -10.00 4.24
CA PHE A 364 4.09 -9.00 4.34
C PHE A 364 5.20 -9.46 5.28
N ASN A 365 6.41 -8.96 5.04
CA ASN A 365 7.51 -8.89 5.99
C ASN A 365 7.78 -7.40 6.25
N GLY A 366 7.37 -6.89 7.42
CA GLY A 366 7.31 -5.44 7.64
C GLY A 366 6.40 -4.76 6.61
N PHE A 367 6.95 -3.88 5.78
CA PHE A 367 6.22 -3.20 4.71
C PHE A 367 6.42 -3.83 3.32
N GLU A 368 7.23 -4.87 3.21
CA GLU A 368 7.46 -5.57 1.95
C GLU A 368 6.37 -6.62 1.70
N LEU A 369 5.67 -6.51 0.58
CA LEU A 369 4.72 -7.54 0.13
C LEU A 369 5.51 -8.74 -0.41
N ILE A 370 5.42 -9.87 0.31
CA ILE A 370 6.12 -11.12 -0.05
C ILE A 370 5.27 -11.96 -1.00
N SER A 371 3.97 -12.07 -0.72
CA SER A 371 3.05 -12.90 -1.48
C SER A 371 1.65 -12.31 -1.52
N GLN A 372 0.98 -12.58 -2.65
CA GLN A 372 -0.43 -12.26 -2.84
C GLN A 372 -1.12 -13.49 -3.41
N GLN A 373 -2.12 -13.99 -2.69
CA GLN A 373 -3.01 -15.05 -3.16
C GLN A 373 -4.36 -14.46 -3.54
N PHE A 374 -4.89 -14.87 -4.70
CA PHE A 374 -6.16 -14.40 -5.22
C PHE A 374 -7.12 -15.57 -5.42
N SER A 375 -8.28 -15.50 -4.77
CA SER A 375 -9.35 -16.48 -4.90
C SER A 375 -10.60 -15.81 -5.46
N ARG A 376 -11.15 -16.35 -6.54
CA ARG A 376 -12.42 -15.92 -7.11
C ARG A 376 -13.52 -16.86 -6.70
N VAL A 377 -14.62 -16.32 -6.16
CA VAL A 377 -15.79 -17.12 -5.80
C VAL A 377 -16.49 -17.55 -7.08
N ARG A 378 -16.53 -18.86 -7.35
CA ARG A 378 -17.36 -19.41 -8.42
C ARG A 378 -18.82 -19.27 -7.98
N GLN A 379 -19.58 -18.41 -8.64
CA GLN A 379 -21.04 -18.44 -8.49
C GLN A 379 -21.53 -19.78 -9.02
N ALA A 380 -22.22 -20.57 -8.20
CA ALA A 380 -22.95 -21.71 -8.69
C ALA A 380 -23.99 -21.19 -9.70
N HIS A 381 -23.94 -21.65 -10.94
CA HIS A 381 -25.01 -21.38 -11.89
C HIS A 381 -26.29 -21.94 -11.27
N PRO A 382 -27.39 -21.18 -11.17
CA PRO A 382 -28.68 -21.74 -10.84
C PRO A 382 -29.01 -22.78 -11.94
N SER A 383 -29.13 -24.02 -11.53
CA SER A 383 -29.61 -25.14 -12.38
C SER A 383 -31.07 -24.91 -12.77
#